data_dd70362c3dde7683ab1341ca068fed9e
#
_entry.id   dd70362c3dde7683ab1341ca068fed9e
#
_cell.length_a   1.000
_cell.length_b   1.000
_cell.length_c   1.000
_cell.angle_alpha   90.00
_cell.angle_beta   90.00
_cell.angle_gamma   90.00
#
_symmetry.space_group_name_H-M   'P 1'
#
loop_
_entity.id
_entity.type
_entity.pdbx_description
1 polymer ?
#
loop_
_entity_poly.entity_id
_entity_poly.type
_entity_poly.pdbx_seq_one_letter_code
_entity_poly.pdbx_strand_id
1 'polypeptide(L)'
;MAVQAVAVFSSRSVHGDVTFEKIGNGVKVIADFTRLPPGEHGFHIHRAGDMRGSGCKNACEHYHIGKPQSHGGPPFSKGERHTGDLGNISLPQSKDPTIRRFLWLLKGVDVEDLWGRSVIVHADPDDLGLGDKEDSNTTGHSGARIACAVIGRTQECTK
;
A
#
# COMPACT_ATOMS: atom_id res chain seq x y z
N MET A 1 -21.49 -0.62 1.89
CA MET A 1 -21.05 -1.65 0.94
C MET A 1 -20.07 -2.59 1.63
N ALA A 2 -20.03 -3.84 1.23
CA ALA A 2 -19.18 -4.82 1.87
C ALA A 2 -17.71 -4.65 1.43
N VAL A 3 -16.78 -4.88 2.35
CA VAL A 3 -15.37 -5.03 2.06
C VAL A 3 -15.19 -6.27 1.19
N GLN A 4 -14.43 -6.17 0.11
CA GLN A 4 -14.27 -7.25 -0.87
C GLN A 4 -12.85 -7.83 -0.92
N ALA A 5 -11.89 -7.11 -0.34
CA ALA A 5 -10.53 -7.61 -0.17
C ALA A 5 -9.91 -7.04 1.11
N VAL A 6 -8.95 -7.73 1.65
CA VAL A 6 -8.26 -7.34 2.88
C VAL A 6 -6.81 -7.80 2.85
N ALA A 7 -5.92 -6.96 3.39
CA ALA A 7 -4.54 -7.33 3.67
C ALA A 7 -4.28 -7.07 5.15
N VAL A 8 -3.70 -8.05 5.85
CA VAL A 8 -3.48 -7.98 7.29
C VAL A 8 -1.99 -7.99 7.59
N PHE A 9 -1.52 -6.95 8.26
CA PHE A 9 -0.16 -6.87 8.80
C PHE A 9 -0.16 -7.34 10.24
N SER A 10 0.64 -8.36 10.55
CA SER A 10 0.74 -8.94 11.89
C SER A 10 2.17 -9.23 12.29
N SER A 11 3.14 -8.52 11.72
CA SER A 11 4.54 -8.66 12.07
C SER A 11 4.85 -7.96 13.40
N ARG A 12 6.06 -8.18 13.93
CA ARG A 12 6.46 -7.61 15.22
C ARG A 12 6.41 -6.07 15.23
N SER A 13 6.76 -5.43 14.12
CA SER A 13 6.90 -3.97 14.04
C SER A 13 5.73 -3.27 13.32
N VAL A 14 4.90 -4.01 12.59
CA VAL A 14 3.79 -3.46 11.81
C VAL A 14 2.52 -4.26 12.07
N HIS A 15 1.51 -3.61 12.62
CA HIS A 15 0.19 -4.20 12.82
C HIS A 15 -0.87 -3.29 12.22
N GLY A 16 -1.80 -3.87 11.50
CA GLY A 16 -2.92 -3.16 10.93
C GLY A 16 -3.62 -3.92 9.85
N ASP A 17 -4.74 -3.38 9.41
CA ASP A 17 -5.55 -3.94 8.34
C ASP A 17 -5.70 -2.92 7.22
N VAL A 18 -5.65 -3.42 5.99
CA VAL A 18 -5.98 -2.63 4.80
C VAL A 18 -7.17 -3.28 4.13
N THR A 19 -8.24 -2.53 4.00
CA THR A 19 -9.49 -3.03 3.40
C THR A 19 -9.74 -2.35 2.06
N PHE A 20 -10.36 -3.09 1.16
CA PHE A 20 -10.65 -2.67 -0.20
C PHE A 20 -12.12 -2.88 -0.48
N GLU A 21 -12.78 -1.81 -0.89
CA GLU A 21 -14.22 -1.80 -1.12
C GLU A 21 -14.51 -1.23 -2.51
N LYS A 22 -15.30 -1.93 -3.29
CA LYS A 22 -15.74 -1.43 -4.60
C LYS A 22 -16.61 -0.20 -4.42
N ILE A 23 -16.28 0.87 -5.13
CA ILE A 23 -17.05 2.11 -5.11
C ILE A 23 -17.12 2.69 -6.53
N GLY A 24 -18.31 2.72 -7.13
CA GLY A 24 -18.46 3.21 -8.50
C GLY A 24 -17.57 2.44 -9.47
N ASN A 25 -16.72 3.16 -10.19
CA ASN A 25 -15.75 2.61 -11.15
C ASN A 25 -14.35 2.44 -10.56
N GLY A 26 -14.24 2.26 -9.26
CA GLY A 26 -12.96 2.15 -8.61
C GLY A 26 -13.01 1.43 -7.27
N VAL A 27 -11.98 1.64 -6.48
CA VAL A 27 -11.80 0.99 -5.18
C VAL A 27 -11.47 2.03 -4.12
N LYS A 28 -12.18 1.96 -3.01
CA LYS A 28 -11.82 2.69 -1.80
C LYS A 28 -10.89 1.81 -0.97
N VAL A 29 -9.72 2.36 -0.65
CA VAL A 29 -8.71 1.70 0.18
C VAL A 29 -8.68 2.39 1.53
N ILE A 30 -8.82 1.61 2.60
CA ILE A 30 -8.74 2.13 3.98
C ILE A 30 -7.67 1.33 4.71
N ALA A 31 -6.70 2.04 5.29
CA ALA A 31 -5.65 1.43 6.11
C ALA A 31 -5.78 1.92 7.55
N ASP A 32 -5.90 0.98 8.47
CA ASP A 32 -5.96 1.20 9.91
C ASP A 32 -4.77 0.50 10.56
N PHE A 33 -3.79 1.28 11.00
CA PHE A 33 -2.60 0.76 11.68
C PHE A 33 -2.68 1.01 13.18
N THR A 34 -2.29 0.00 13.95
CA THR A 34 -2.14 0.10 15.41
C THR A 34 -0.67 0.10 15.82
N ARG A 35 0.24 -0.31 14.94
CA ARG A 35 1.68 -0.30 15.19
C ARG A 35 2.44 -0.04 13.90
N LEU A 36 3.31 0.97 13.94
CA LEU A 36 4.29 1.30 12.90
C LEU A 36 5.56 1.81 13.59
N PRO A 37 6.75 1.60 13.00
CA PRO A 37 7.94 2.31 13.46
C PRO A 37 7.74 3.84 13.40
N PRO A 38 8.48 4.63 14.18
CA PRO A 38 8.37 6.09 14.14
C PRO A 38 8.65 6.66 12.74
N GLY A 39 8.00 7.79 12.43
CA GLY A 39 8.20 8.51 11.17
C GLY A 39 7.24 8.11 10.07
N GLU A 40 7.50 8.61 8.89
CA GLU A 40 6.74 8.30 7.69
C GLU A 40 7.33 7.09 6.97
N HIS A 41 6.46 6.32 6.33
CA HIS A 41 6.84 5.11 5.59
C HIS A 41 6.14 5.09 4.25
N GLY A 42 6.91 4.88 3.19
CA GLY A 42 6.35 4.64 1.88
C GLY A 42 5.41 3.44 1.92
N PHE A 43 4.26 3.57 1.25
CA PHE A 43 3.19 2.59 1.27
C PHE A 43 2.66 2.37 -0.14
N HIS A 44 2.75 1.14 -0.64
CA HIS A 44 2.43 0.86 -2.04
C HIS A 44 1.75 -0.48 -2.21
N ILE A 45 0.92 -0.57 -3.25
CA ILE A 45 0.44 -1.86 -3.75
C ILE A 45 1.48 -2.36 -4.75
N HIS A 46 1.98 -3.57 -4.51
CA HIS A 46 2.94 -4.25 -5.37
C HIS A 46 2.25 -5.31 -6.24
N ARG A 47 2.89 -5.64 -7.35
CA ARG A 47 2.30 -6.45 -8.41
C ARG A 47 2.01 -7.89 -7.99
N ALA A 48 2.83 -8.48 -7.13
CA ALA A 48 2.72 -9.89 -6.77
C ALA A 48 2.53 -10.10 -5.28
N GLY A 49 1.79 -11.14 -4.92
CA GLY A 49 1.61 -11.59 -3.53
C GLY A 49 2.52 -12.77 -3.18
N ASP A 50 3.64 -12.93 -3.87
CA ASP A 50 4.60 -13.99 -3.59
C ASP A 50 5.49 -13.61 -2.42
N MET A 51 5.19 -14.18 -1.25
CA MET A 51 5.91 -13.89 0.00
C MET A 51 7.04 -14.88 0.29
N ARG A 52 7.41 -15.71 -0.68
CA ARG A 52 8.55 -16.63 -0.52
C ARG A 52 9.86 -15.86 -0.42
N GLY A 53 10.81 -16.40 0.31
CA GLY A 53 12.11 -15.76 0.54
C GLY A 53 12.05 -14.72 1.64
N SER A 54 12.99 -13.77 1.63
CA SER A 54 13.12 -12.74 2.66
C SER A 54 12.95 -11.34 2.08
N GLY A 55 12.56 -10.39 2.94
CA GLY A 55 12.50 -8.97 2.60
C GLY A 55 11.44 -8.61 1.56
N CYS A 56 10.41 -9.42 1.41
CA CYS A 56 9.28 -9.17 0.48
C CYS A 56 9.68 -8.94 -0.97
N LYS A 57 10.87 -9.40 -1.37
CA LYS A 57 11.43 -9.09 -2.71
C LYS A 57 10.63 -9.69 -3.86
N ASN A 58 9.95 -10.81 -3.64
CA ASN A 58 9.15 -11.47 -4.68
C ASN A 58 7.79 -10.79 -4.90
N ALA A 59 7.47 -9.76 -4.14
CA ALA A 59 6.32 -8.89 -4.41
C ALA A 59 6.49 -8.06 -5.69
N CYS A 60 7.69 -8.01 -6.23
CA CYS A 60 8.06 -7.31 -7.46
C CYS A 60 7.94 -5.79 -7.33
N GLU A 61 7.70 -5.11 -8.44
CA GLU A 61 7.56 -3.64 -8.50
C GLU A 61 6.16 -3.18 -8.11
N HIS A 62 5.98 -1.88 -8.07
CA HIS A 62 4.68 -1.26 -7.82
C HIS A 62 3.65 -1.68 -8.87
N TYR A 63 2.44 -1.96 -8.43
CA TYR A 63 1.33 -2.32 -9.30
C TYR A 63 0.97 -1.14 -10.22
N HIS A 64 0.82 -1.42 -11.52
CA HIS A 64 0.42 -0.42 -12.49
C HIS A 64 -0.44 -1.02 -13.60
N ILE A 65 -1.47 -0.26 -13.99
CA ILE A 65 -2.34 -0.56 -15.12
C ILE A 65 -2.04 0.45 -16.23
N GLY A 66 -1.90 -0.02 -17.45
CA GLY A 66 -1.72 0.81 -18.63
C GLY A 66 -0.26 1.02 -19.02
N LYS A 67 0.00 2.11 -19.72
CA LYS A 67 1.36 2.43 -20.21
C LYS A 67 2.31 2.65 -19.04
N PRO A 68 3.59 2.28 -19.19
CA PRO A 68 4.58 2.53 -18.15
C PRO A 68 4.60 3.98 -17.70
N GLN A 69 4.69 4.18 -16.39
CA GLN A 69 4.74 5.49 -15.75
C GLN A 69 5.89 5.52 -14.75
N SER A 70 6.41 6.71 -14.49
CA SER A 70 7.33 6.90 -13.37
C SER A 70 6.59 6.86 -12.04
N HIS A 71 7.32 6.55 -10.97
CA HIS A 71 6.80 6.65 -9.62
C HIS A 71 6.36 8.08 -9.28
N GLY A 72 5.28 8.20 -8.56
CA GLY A 72 4.74 9.49 -8.17
C GLY A 72 4.06 9.46 -6.81
N GLY A 73 3.20 10.43 -6.58
CA GLY A 73 2.48 10.60 -5.33
C GLY A 73 1.21 9.74 -5.24
N PRO A 74 0.44 9.94 -4.16
CA PRO A 74 -0.82 9.22 -3.96
C PRO A 74 -1.86 9.58 -5.03
N PRO A 75 -3.00 8.87 -5.07
CA PRO A 75 -4.07 9.16 -6.03
C PRO A 75 -4.44 10.64 -6.06
N PHE A 76 -4.70 11.14 -7.26
CA PHE A 76 -5.01 12.54 -7.59
C PHE A 76 -3.83 13.50 -7.51
N SER A 77 -2.62 13.03 -7.27
CA SER A 77 -1.40 13.84 -7.42
C SER A 77 -1.20 14.23 -8.89
N LYS A 78 -0.56 15.36 -9.10
CA LYS A 78 -0.16 15.79 -10.44
C LYS A 78 1.03 14.96 -10.91
N GLY A 79 1.10 14.76 -12.24
CA GLY A 79 2.20 14.07 -12.89
C GLY A 79 2.02 12.57 -12.96
N GLU A 80 3.08 11.89 -13.38
CA GLU A 80 3.07 10.44 -13.51
C GLU A 80 3.06 9.77 -12.13
N ARG A 81 2.40 8.62 -12.07
CA ARG A 81 2.38 7.76 -10.90
C ARG A 81 2.00 6.34 -11.31
N HIS A 82 2.42 5.36 -10.50
CA HIS A 82 1.88 4.01 -10.63
C HIS A 82 0.49 3.93 -9.99
N THR A 83 -0.33 3.02 -10.45
CA THR A 83 -1.66 2.78 -9.87
C THR A 83 -1.57 2.48 -8.36
N GLY A 84 -0.54 1.74 -7.94
CA GLY A 84 -0.32 1.34 -6.57
C GLY A 84 0.44 2.34 -5.70
N ASP A 85 0.77 3.52 -6.20
CA ASP A 85 1.46 4.54 -5.40
C ASP A 85 0.46 5.20 -4.45
N LEU A 86 0.65 5.02 -3.14
CA LEU A 86 -0.25 5.53 -2.10
C LEU A 86 0.41 6.58 -1.20
N GLY A 87 1.68 6.91 -1.45
CA GLY A 87 2.40 7.92 -0.67
C GLY A 87 2.91 7.37 0.66
N ASN A 88 2.67 8.09 1.74
CA ASN A 88 3.21 7.77 3.05
C ASN A 88 2.12 7.50 4.09
N ILE A 89 2.45 6.63 5.03
CA ILE A 89 1.68 6.39 6.24
C ILE A 89 2.54 6.70 7.47
N SER A 90 1.91 7.06 8.57
CA SER A 90 2.58 7.34 9.83
C SER A 90 1.62 7.18 11.00
N LEU A 91 2.15 6.94 12.19
CA LEU A 91 1.37 7.05 13.43
C LEU A 91 1.88 8.25 14.23
N PRO A 92 1.02 8.90 15.03
CA PRO A 92 1.49 9.94 15.95
C PRO A 92 2.51 9.36 16.93
N GLN A 93 3.58 10.11 17.16
CA GLN A 93 4.61 9.73 18.13
C GLN A 93 4.13 10.06 19.57
N SER A 94 2.97 9.53 19.96
CA SER A 94 2.47 9.74 21.31
C SER A 94 2.54 8.45 22.11
N LYS A 95 2.58 8.58 23.45
CA LYS A 95 2.55 7.43 24.38
C LYS A 95 1.22 6.67 24.29
N ASP A 96 0.21 7.29 23.72
CA ASP A 96 -1.09 6.68 23.44
C ASP A 96 -1.22 6.52 21.92
N PRO A 97 -0.94 5.34 21.39
CA PRO A 97 -1.03 5.10 19.96
C PRO A 97 -2.49 5.08 19.53
N THR A 98 -2.98 6.24 19.11
CA THR A 98 -4.25 6.28 18.39
C THR A 98 -4.10 5.67 17.03
N ILE A 99 -5.06 4.83 16.64
CA ILE A 99 -5.16 4.30 15.28
C ILE A 99 -5.31 5.49 14.33
N ARG A 100 -4.43 5.58 13.36
CA ARG A 100 -4.58 6.57 12.30
C ARG A 100 -5.12 5.90 11.06
N ARG A 101 -6.30 6.32 10.67
CA ARG A 101 -6.95 5.84 9.45
C ARG A 101 -6.49 6.65 8.25
N PHE A 102 -6.08 5.94 7.19
CA PHE A 102 -5.77 6.52 5.88
C PHE A 102 -6.81 6.05 4.87
N LEU A 103 -7.17 6.92 3.93
CA LEU A 103 -8.16 6.63 2.91
C LEU A 103 -7.67 7.07 1.53
N TRP A 104 -7.80 6.21 0.54
CA TRP A 104 -7.51 6.49 -0.86
C TRP A 104 -8.64 6.03 -1.76
N LEU A 105 -8.79 6.68 -2.89
CA LEU A 105 -9.70 6.27 -3.96
C LEU A 105 -8.89 5.96 -5.22
N LEU A 106 -8.98 4.72 -5.68
CA LEU A 106 -8.34 4.26 -6.91
C LEU A 106 -9.39 4.20 -8.01
N LYS A 107 -9.28 5.09 -8.99
CA LYS A 107 -10.18 5.10 -10.16
C LYS A 107 -9.73 4.07 -11.19
N GLY A 108 -10.71 3.44 -11.86
CA GLY A 108 -10.44 2.51 -12.94
C GLY A 108 -9.78 1.20 -12.51
N VAL A 109 -9.87 0.86 -11.23
CA VAL A 109 -9.36 -0.38 -10.66
C VAL A 109 -10.54 -1.25 -10.25
N ASP A 110 -10.51 -2.49 -10.65
CA ASP A 110 -11.46 -3.50 -10.16
C ASP A 110 -10.85 -4.19 -8.93
N VAL A 111 -11.67 -4.43 -7.91
CA VAL A 111 -11.19 -5.06 -6.67
C VAL A 111 -10.63 -6.46 -6.94
N GLU A 112 -11.19 -7.16 -7.90
CA GLU A 112 -10.76 -8.50 -8.31
C GLU A 112 -9.33 -8.50 -8.86
N ASP A 113 -8.90 -7.42 -9.49
CA ASP A 113 -7.52 -7.27 -9.99
C ASP A 113 -6.50 -7.11 -8.86
N LEU A 114 -6.95 -6.79 -7.67
CA LEU A 114 -6.08 -6.65 -6.49
C LEU A 114 -5.85 -7.98 -5.77
N TRP A 115 -6.73 -8.95 -5.93
CA TRP A 115 -6.59 -10.26 -5.27
C TRP A 115 -5.28 -10.95 -5.67
N GLY A 116 -4.54 -11.40 -4.68
CA GLY A 116 -3.26 -12.08 -4.89
C GLY A 116 -2.08 -11.14 -5.09
N ARG A 117 -2.30 -9.84 -5.13
CA ARG A 117 -1.22 -8.83 -5.06
C ARG A 117 -0.84 -8.59 -3.61
N SER A 118 -0.04 -7.59 -3.33
CA SER A 118 0.38 -7.30 -1.96
C SER A 118 0.42 -5.81 -1.67
N VAL A 119 0.41 -5.49 -0.39
CA VAL A 119 0.68 -4.15 0.13
C VAL A 119 1.98 -4.19 0.90
N ILE A 120 2.83 -3.20 0.68
CA ILE A 120 4.16 -3.14 1.28
C ILE A 120 4.29 -1.86 2.10
N VAL A 121 4.84 -1.99 3.31
CA VAL A 121 5.31 -0.88 4.13
C VAL A 121 6.83 -0.81 4.00
N HIS A 122 7.35 0.36 3.69
CA HIS A 122 8.77 0.60 3.51
C HIS A 122 9.43 1.22 4.74
N ALA A 123 10.75 1.13 4.82
CA ALA A 123 11.52 1.63 5.96
C ALA A 123 11.53 3.16 6.04
N ASP A 124 11.61 3.82 4.89
CA ASP A 124 11.85 5.26 4.77
C ASP A 124 10.66 5.98 4.13
N PRO A 125 10.59 7.32 4.29
CA PRO A 125 9.58 8.11 3.60
C PRO A 125 9.67 7.98 2.08
N ASP A 126 8.52 7.94 1.42
CA ASP A 126 8.40 8.05 -0.02
C ASP A 126 8.58 9.53 -0.40
N ASP A 127 9.51 9.82 -1.33
CA ASP A 127 9.73 11.18 -1.83
C ASP A 127 8.74 11.61 -2.91
N LEU A 128 7.75 10.77 -3.22
CA LEU A 128 6.66 11.03 -4.17
C LEU A 128 7.16 11.25 -5.61
N GLY A 129 8.34 10.76 -5.93
CA GLY A 129 9.00 10.98 -7.23
C GLY A 129 9.58 12.38 -7.38
N LEU A 130 9.61 13.18 -6.31
CA LEU A 130 10.08 14.56 -6.32
C LEU A 130 11.54 14.69 -5.91
N GLY A 131 12.16 13.62 -5.43
CA GLY A 131 13.55 13.62 -4.99
C GLY A 131 14.55 13.56 -6.14
N ASP A 132 15.81 13.64 -5.77
CA ASP A 132 16.94 13.63 -6.69
C ASP A 132 17.77 12.33 -6.60
N LYS A 133 17.23 11.31 -5.96
CA LYS A 133 17.91 10.03 -5.79
C LYS A 133 17.72 9.15 -7.04
N GLU A 134 18.64 8.21 -7.21
CA GLU A 134 18.62 7.30 -8.36
C GLU A 134 17.31 6.53 -8.49
N ASP A 135 16.71 6.15 -7.36
CA ASP A 135 15.47 5.37 -7.31
C ASP A 135 14.21 6.20 -7.02
N SER A 136 14.30 7.54 -7.03
CA SER A 136 13.13 8.41 -6.79
C SER A 136 12.01 8.15 -7.81
N ASN A 137 12.35 7.92 -9.07
CA ASN A 137 11.38 7.71 -10.16
C ASN A 137 10.90 6.25 -10.28
N THR A 138 11.38 5.35 -9.44
CA THR A 138 10.99 3.94 -9.47
C THR A 138 10.30 3.49 -8.19
N THR A 139 10.89 3.81 -7.05
CA THR A 139 10.42 3.36 -5.73
C THR A 139 10.12 4.50 -4.76
N GLY A 140 10.39 5.75 -5.15
CA GLY A 140 10.26 6.90 -4.23
C GLY A 140 11.34 6.95 -3.17
N HIS A 141 12.46 6.27 -3.38
CA HIS A 141 13.55 6.20 -2.42
C HIS A 141 13.11 5.74 -1.02
N SER A 142 12.10 4.88 -0.96
CA SER A 142 11.46 4.46 0.30
C SER A 142 12.24 3.40 1.07
N GLY A 143 13.36 2.94 0.55
CA GLY A 143 14.24 1.99 1.22
C GLY A 143 13.69 0.57 1.31
N ALA A 144 14.15 -0.17 2.30
CA ALA A 144 13.82 -1.58 2.48
C ALA A 144 12.32 -1.80 2.67
N ARG A 145 11.87 -2.98 2.31
CA ARG A 145 10.50 -3.45 2.55
C ARG A 145 10.44 -4.09 3.94
N ILE A 146 9.86 -3.40 4.90
CA ILE A 146 9.86 -3.86 6.30
C ILE A 146 8.68 -4.73 6.67
N ALA A 147 7.59 -4.64 5.91
CA ALA A 147 6.43 -5.51 6.09
C ALA A 147 5.66 -5.65 4.79
N CYS A 148 5.05 -6.81 4.60
CA CYS A 148 4.23 -7.09 3.44
C CYS A 148 3.00 -7.93 3.85
N ALA A 149 1.91 -7.72 3.13
CA ALA A 149 0.68 -8.47 3.34
C ALA A 149 0.02 -8.76 1.99
N VAL A 150 -0.38 -10.01 1.78
CA VAL A 150 -1.11 -10.41 0.58
C VAL A 150 -2.53 -9.87 0.65
N ILE A 151 -3.01 -9.33 -0.47
CA ILE A 151 -4.41 -8.91 -0.62
C ILE A 151 -5.25 -10.15 -0.87
N GLY A 152 -6.02 -10.54 0.13
CA GLY A 152 -6.90 -11.68 0.08
C GLY A 152 -8.33 -11.30 -0.25
N ARG A 153 -9.06 -12.27 -0.81
CA ARG A 153 -10.48 -12.12 -1.05
C ARG A 153 -11.24 -12.26 0.27
N THR A 154 -12.17 -11.36 0.52
CA THR A 154 -13.14 -11.53 1.61
C THR A 154 -14.35 -12.32 1.13
N GLN A 155 -14.96 -13.04 2.04
CA GLN A 155 -16.23 -13.72 1.76
C GLN A 155 -17.05 -13.78 3.04
N GLU A 156 -18.31 -13.42 2.93
CA GLU A 156 -19.25 -13.66 4.02
C GLU A 156 -19.53 -15.17 4.11
N CYS A 157 -19.25 -15.72 5.27
CA CYS A 157 -19.56 -17.11 5.55
C CYS A 157 -20.93 -17.17 6.24
N THR A 158 -21.86 -17.85 5.64
CA THR A 158 -23.12 -18.19 6.33
C THR A 158 -22.82 -19.21 7.42
N LYS A 159 -23.20 -18.90 8.65
CA LYS A 159 -23.08 -19.81 9.79
C LYS A 159 -24.19 -20.84 9.76
#